data_eaeea33bde46afd2844e0690f7e01b67
#
_entry.id   eaeea33bde46afd2844e0690f7e01b67
#
_cell.length_a   1.000
_cell.length_b   1.000
_cell.length_c   1.000
_cell.angle_alpha   90.00
_cell.angle_beta   90.00
_cell.angle_gamma   90.00
#
_symmetry.space_group_name_H-M   'P 1'
#
loop_
_entity.id
_entity.type
_entity.pdbx_description
1 polymer ?
#
loop_
_entity_poly.entity_id
_entity_poly.type
_entity_poly.pdbx_seq_one_letter_code
_entity_poly.pdbx_strand_id
1 'polypeptide(L)'
;MEKAVSGHGTFLYDARATIARYGSPALVAAALKDCDMQHAWVRVHSATRTEDPTYTRPLIDALRQADIAVAGWGWCQGDDVGVEVERALTALSEFELNHYVADIEDGVRGANWTTGEVRRFLGSLRESLPDAQIGVSSFGFIHWHKPELMRAAAEFVDFFAPQVYWFWYPTAKILDAAGVDPGDYPLHHPASYVRLCMDVWRRAVSKPLVLTGQAYWGEDPDYTQGTADAKLASFLANFAHWGEVQGLNWWHMGGKGQAAMSFGMYQAIKSARLNGKFDG
;
A
#
# COMPACT_ATOMS: atom_id res chain seq x y z
N MET A 1 -9.02 -13.47 18.34
CA MET A 1 -7.82 -12.77 17.85
C MET A 1 -8.22 -12.00 16.61
N GLU A 2 -7.95 -10.71 16.57
CA GLU A 2 -8.16 -9.88 15.40
C GLU A 2 -7.22 -10.34 14.28
N LYS A 3 -7.72 -10.38 13.04
CA LYS A 3 -6.93 -10.89 11.91
C LYS A 3 -5.83 -9.91 11.53
N ALA A 4 -4.66 -10.42 11.20
CA ALA A 4 -3.57 -9.61 10.68
C ALA A 4 -3.98 -8.87 9.40
N VAL A 5 -3.57 -7.60 9.28
CA VAL A 5 -3.77 -6.79 8.07
C VAL A 5 -2.53 -6.85 7.17
N SER A 6 -1.90 -8.00 7.13
CA SER A 6 -0.78 -8.40 6.29
C SER A 6 -1.12 -9.67 5.51
N GLY A 7 -0.22 -10.17 4.69
CA GLY A 7 -0.50 -11.27 3.77
C GLY A 7 -0.95 -10.76 2.40
N HIS A 8 -1.90 -11.41 1.73
CA HIS A 8 -2.41 -10.98 0.43
C HIS A 8 -3.62 -10.04 0.56
N GLY A 9 -3.54 -8.86 -0.01
CA GLY A 9 -4.61 -7.86 0.10
C GLY A 9 -4.59 -6.76 -0.96
N THR A 10 -5.35 -5.71 -0.71
CA THR A 10 -5.45 -4.57 -1.62
C THR A 10 -5.75 -3.27 -0.91
N PHE A 11 -5.36 -2.17 -1.53
CA PHE A 11 -5.90 -0.85 -1.22
C PHE A 11 -7.27 -0.64 -1.88
N LEU A 12 -8.17 0.02 -1.17
CA LEU A 12 -9.43 0.54 -1.68
C LEU A 12 -9.43 2.07 -1.53
N TYR A 13 -9.16 2.76 -2.64
CA TYR A 13 -8.91 4.20 -2.67
C TYR A 13 -10.18 5.04 -2.56
N ASP A 14 -11.27 4.63 -3.21
CA ASP A 14 -12.54 5.35 -3.28
C ASP A 14 -13.68 4.33 -3.14
N ALA A 15 -14.32 4.32 -1.98
CA ALA A 15 -15.40 3.37 -1.67
C ALA A 15 -16.57 3.50 -2.66
N ARG A 16 -16.99 4.75 -2.97
CA ARG A 16 -18.09 5.01 -3.91
C ARG A 16 -17.77 4.49 -5.32
N ALA A 17 -16.58 4.82 -5.84
CA ALA A 17 -16.18 4.39 -7.17
C ALA A 17 -15.99 2.87 -7.23
N THR A 18 -15.46 2.26 -6.17
CA THR A 18 -15.28 0.81 -6.06
C THR A 18 -16.63 0.10 -6.05
N ILE A 19 -17.58 0.53 -5.23
CA ILE A 19 -18.93 -0.03 -5.19
C ILE A 19 -19.62 0.13 -6.56
N ALA A 20 -19.52 1.30 -7.18
CA ALA A 20 -20.10 1.54 -8.49
C ALA A 20 -19.53 0.62 -9.59
N ARG A 21 -18.25 0.27 -9.50
CA ARG A 21 -17.58 -0.63 -10.44
C ARG A 21 -18.04 -2.08 -10.31
N TYR A 22 -18.18 -2.57 -9.08
CA TYR A 22 -18.54 -3.96 -8.80
C TYR A 22 -20.06 -4.18 -8.64
N GLY A 23 -20.84 -3.11 -8.48
CA GLY A 23 -22.28 -3.14 -8.36
C GLY A 23 -22.82 -3.09 -6.94
N SER A 24 -22.08 -3.64 -5.95
CA SER A 24 -22.45 -3.57 -4.53
C SER A 24 -21.25 -3.82 -3.61
N PRO A 25 -21.33 -3.43 -2.32
CA PRO A 25 -20.30 -3.77 -1.33
C PRO A 25 -20.03 -5.29 -1.22
N ALA A 26 -21.08 -6.10 -1.25
CA ALA A 26 -20.94 -7.56 -1.20
C ALA A 26 -20.22 -8.14 -2.42
N LEU A 27 -20.41 -7.57 -3.60
CA LEU A 27 -19.70 -7.99 -4.82
C LEU A 27 -18.23 -7.55 -4.80
N VAL A 28 -17.90 -6.42 -4.16
CA VAL A 28 -16.49 -6.05 -3.88
C VAL A 28 -15.83 -7.11 -3.00
N ALA A 29 -16.46 -7.45 -1.88
CA ALA A 29 -15.94 -8.47 -0.96
C ALA A 29 -15.78 -9.85 -1.65
N ALA A 30 -16.78 -10.25 -2.46
CA ALA A 30 -16.70 -11.48 -3.25
C ALA A 30 -15.52 -11.47 -4.24
N ALA A 31 -15.26 -10.34 -4.90
CA ALA A 31 -14.13 -10.19 -5.81
C ALA A 31 -12.76 -10.28 -5.09
N LEU A 32 -12.64 -9.75 -3.87
CA LEU A 32 -11.45 -9.91 -3.06
C LEU A 32 -11.23 -11.39 -2.69
N LYS A 33 -12.28 -12.07 -2.24
CA LYS A 33 -12.23 -13.51 -1.93
C LYS A 33 -11.87 -14.36 -3.14
N ASP A 34 -12.38 -14.00 -4.30
CA ASP A 34 -12.09 -14.68 -5.57
C ASP A 34 -10.61 -14.56 -5.97
N CYS A 35 -9.97 -13.44 -5.60
CA CYS A 35 -8.53 -13.23 -5.70
C CYS A 35 -7.72 -13.78 -4.51
N ASP A 36 -8.35 -14.52 -3.60
CA ASP A 36 -7.69 -15.08 -2.41
C ASP A 36 -7.09 -14.02 -1.47
N MET A 37 -7.70 -12.83 -1.41
CA MET A 37 -7.27 -11.74 -0.55
C MET A 37 -7.83 -11.91 0.86
N GLN A 38 -6.97 -11.69 1.86
CA GLN A 38 -7.26 -11.89 3.28
C GLN A 38 -7.56 -10.57 4.00
N HIS A 39 -7.09 -9.45 3.44
CA HIS A 39 -7.29 -8.13 4.02
C HIS A 39 -7.52 -7.05 2.95
N ALA A 40 -8.07 -5.93 3.39
CA ALA A 40 -8.22 -4.71 2.61
C ALA A 40 -7.85 -3.49 3.45
N TRP A 41 -7.12 -2.55 2.86
CA TRP A 41 -6.88 -1.24 3.44
C TRP A 41 -7.80 -0.23 2.77
N VAL A 42 -8.79 0.22 3.54
CA VAL A 42 -9.84 1.12 3.04
C VAL A 42 -9.47 2.56 3.37
N ARG A 43 -9.50 3.46 2.39
CA ARG A 43 -9.27 4.87 2.67
C ARG A 43 -10.36 5.40 3.59
N VAL A 44 -9.95 5.98 4.71
CA VAL A 44 -10.85 6.57 5.70
C VAL A 44 -10.68 8.08 5.81
N HIS A 45 -9.52 8.62 5.37
CA HIS A 45 -9.30 10.05 5.26
C HIS A 45 -8.22 10.39 4.22
N SER A 46 -8.15 11.66 3.87
CA SER A 46 -7.03 12.31 3.19
C SER A 46 -6.45 13.40 4.09
N ALA A 47 -5.43 14.12 3.65
CA ALA A 47 -4.85 15.22 4.41
C ALA A 47 -5.86 16.31 4.82
N THR A 48 -6.97 16.46 4.09
CA THR A 48 -7.92 17.57 4.27
C THR A 48 -9.31 17.17 4.73
N ARG A 49 -9.68 15.88 4.65
CA ARG A 49 -11.05 15.41 4.97
C ARG A 49 -11.09 13.93 5.35
N THR A 50 -12.14 13.55 6.08
CA THR A 50 -12.57 12.15 6.25
C THR A 50 -13.38 11.70 5.03
N GLU A 51 -13.46 10.38 4.81
CA GLU A 51 -14.25 9.81 3.72
C GLU A 51 -15.74 9.78 4.05
N ASP A 52 -16.58 9.75 3.01
CA ASP A 52 -18.05 9.73 3.15
C ASP A 52 -18.53 8.39 3.76
N PRO A 53 -19.12 8.41 4.97
CA PRO A 53 -19.58 7.19 5.64
C PRO A 53 -20.70 6.48 4.88
N THR A 54 -21.45 7.17 4.02
CA THR A 54 -22.54 6.58 3.21
C THR A 54 -22.04 5.43 2.34
N TYR A 55 -20.80 5.48 1.87
CA TYR A 55 -20.20 4.46 1.02
C TYR A 55 -19.15 3.64 1.76
N THR A 56 -18.39 4.26 2.65
CA THR A 56 -17.25 3.62 3.32
C THR A 56 -17.71 2.59 4.35
N ARG A 57 -18.72 2.92 5.18
CA ARG A 57 -19.24 2.00 6.19
C ARG A 57 -19.82 0.73 5.59
N PRO A 58 -20.77 0.77 4.61
CA PRO A 58 -21.29 -0.45 4.00
C PRO A 58 -20.21 -1.32 3.32
N LEU A 59 -19.16 -0.70 2.79
CA LEU A 59 -18.03 -1.44 2.21
C LEU A 59 -17.25 -2.19 3.29
N ILE A 60 -16.91 -1.53 4.40
CA ILE A 60 -16.21 -2.14 5.53
C ILE A 60 -17.03 -3.29 6.12
N ASP A 61 -18.33 -3.08 6.31
CA ASP A 61 -19.22 -4.10 6.85
C ASP A 61 -19.30 -5.34 5.96
N ALA A 62 -19.38 -5.16 4.64
CA ALA A 62 -19.39 -6.27 3.69
C ALA A 62 -18.06 -7.04 3.66
N LEU A 63 -16.93 -6.34 3.78
CA LEU A 63 -15.60 -6.97 3.89
C LEU A 63 -15.50 -7.82 5.17
N ARG A 64 -15.91 -7.28 6.32
CA ARG A 64 -15.94 -8.01 7.60
C ARG A 64 -16.87 -9.23 7.55
N GLN A 65 -18.08 -9.08 6.97
CA GLN A 65 -19.01 -10.21 6.79
C GLN A 65 -18.44 -11.32 5.90
N ALA A 66 -17.58 -10.97 4.97
CA ALA A 66 -16.85 -11.91 4.12
C ALA A 66 -15.56 -12.45 4.77
N ASP A 67 -15.34 -12.16 6.06
CA ASP A 67 -14.15 -12.60 6.79
C ASP A 67 -12.84 -12.06 6.20
N ILE A 68 -12.85 -10.80 5.74
CA ILE A 68 -11.69 -10.04 5.27
C ILE A 68 -11.31 -9.06 6.38
N ALA A 69 -10.04 -9.08 6.81
CA ALA A 69 -9.52 -8.12 7.77
C ALA A 69 -9.50 -6.69 7.16
N VAL A 70 -9.82 -5.67 7.95
CA VAL A 70 -9.86 -4.30 7.45
C VAL A 70 -8.98 -3.39 8.29
N ALA A 71 -8.09 -2.63 7.63
CA ALA A 71 -7.42 -1.48 8.21
C ALA A 71 -7.91 -0.19 7.54
N GLY A 72 -7.95 0.90 8.30
CA GLY A 72 -8.06 2.23 7.72
C GLY A 72 -6.73 2.68 7.13
N TRP A 73 -6.75 3.42 6.04
CA TRP A 73 -5.57 4.13 5.58
C TRP A 73 -5.88 5.57 5.24
N GLY A 74 -4.86 6.44 5.31
CA GLY A 74 -4.98 7.83 4.98
C GLY A 74 -3.70 8.40 4.39
N TRP A 75 -3.86 9.27 3.40
CA TRP A 75 -2.76 10.06 2.86
C TRP A 75 -2.52 11.27 3.74
N CYS A 76 -1.28 11.46 4.16
CA CYS A 76 -0.86 12.47 5.14
C CYS A 76 0.19 13.40 4.53
N GLN A 77 0.15 14.69 4.87
CA GLN A 77 1.04 15.72 4.30
C GLN A 77 2.15 16.18 5.24
N GLY A 78 1.93 16.10 6.56
CA GLY A 78 2.86 16.60 7.55
C GLY A 78 2.76 18.09 7.83
N ASP A 79 1.79 18.82 7.24
CA ASP A 79 1.65 20.27 7.40
C ASP A 79 1.15 20.66 8.79
N ASP A 80 0.15 19.97 9.30
CA ASP A 80 -0.36 20.11 10.67
C ASP A 80 -0.58 18.73 11.29
N VAL A 81 0.47 18.24 11.91
CA VAL A 81 0.51 16.90 12.50
C VAL A 81 -0.60 16.69 13.53
N GLY A 82 -0.94 17.72 14.35
CA GLY A 82 -2.00 17.61 15.35
C GLY A 82 -3.37 17.36 14.71
N VAL A 83 -3.70 18.15 13.70
CA VAL A 83 -4.96 18.01 12.93
C VAL A 83 -4.99 16.68 12.15
N GLU A 84 -3.87 16.25 11.60
CA GLU A 84 -3.81 14.97 10.88
C GLU A 84 -3.99 13.75 11.80
N VAL A 85 -3.41 13.78 13.01
CA VAL A 85 -3.63 12.76 14.04
C VAL A 85 -5.11 12.72 14.46
N GLU A 86 -5.69 13.88 14.80
CA GLU A 86 -7.11 13.96 15.19
C GLU A 86 -8.03 13.41 14.10
N ARG A 87 -7.75 13.75 12.83
CA ARG A 87 -8.51 13.26 11.69
C ARG A 87 -8.39 11.74 11.50
N ALA A 88 -7.19 11.19 11.64
CA ALA A 88 -6.97 9.75 11.55
C ALA A 88 -7.74 9.01 12.66
N LEU A 89 -7.62 9.47 13.92
CA LEU A 89 -8.30 8.86 15.07
C LEU A 89 -9.83 8.99 14.97
N THR A 90 -10.33 10.16 14.55
CA THR A 90 -11.76 10.39 14.31
C THR A 90 -12.29 9.46 13.24
N ALA A 91 -11.59 9.32 12.11
CA ALA A 91 -11.99 8.42 11.04
C ALA A 91 -11.96 6.95 11.48
N LEU A 92 -10.94 6.52 12.21
CA LEU A 92 -10.88 5.15 12.75
C LEU A 92 -12.04 4.87 13.71
N SER A 93 -12.35 5.81 14.60
CA SER A 93 -13.51 5.72 15.52
C SER A 93 -14.83 5.69 14.76
N GLU A 94 -15.01 6.57 13.77
CA GLU A 94 -16.20 6.63 12.89
C GLU A 94 -16.48 5.29 12.23
N PHE A 95 -15.44 4.60 11.72
CA PHE A 95 -15.58 3.34 11.00
C PHE A 95 -15.31 2.10 11.88
N GLU A 96 -15.12 2.27 13.18
CA GLU A 96 -14.85 1.21 14.15
C GLU A 96 -13.64 0.33 13.74
N LEU A 97 -12.56 0.96 13.28
CA LEU A 97 -11.34 0.30 12.85
C LEU A 97 -10.23 0.44 13.90
N ASN A 98 -9.51 -0.66 14.13
CA ASN A 98 -8.43 -0.74 15.12
C ASN A 98 -7.03 -0.76 14.50
N HIS A 99 -6.90 -0.89 13.18
CA HIS A 99 -5.63 -0.94 12.47
C HIS A 99 -5.52 0.23 11.47
N TYR A 100 -4.29 0.72 11.29
CA TYR A 100 -4.08 1.90 10.46
C TYR A 100 -2.82 1.80 9.59
N VAL A 101 -2.90 2.35 8.38
CA VAL A 101 -1.75 2.53 7.48
C VAL A 101 -1.65 4.00 7.10
N ALA A 102 -0.56 4.64 7.51
CA ALA A 102 -0.24 6.00 7.10
C ALA A 102 0.44 6.00 5.73
N ASP A 103 -0.07 6.77 4.79
CA ASP A 103 0.58 6.99 3.50
C ASP A 103 1.40 8.27 3.58
N ILE A 104 2.74 8.12 3.70
CA ILE A 104 3.70 9.20 3.92
C ILE A 104 4.63 9.28 2.71
N GLU A 105 4.41 10.29 1.88
CA GLU A 105 5.16 10.54 0.65
C GLU A 105 5.74 11.97 0.65
N ASP A 106 6.99 12.15 1.10
CA ASP A 106 7.62 13.46 1.15
C ASP A 106 7.85 14.05 -0.25
N GLY A 107 7.55 15.34 -0.43
CA GLY A 107 7.72 16.04 -1.69
C GLY A 107 6.61 15.84 -2.73
N VAL A 108 5.58 15.05 -2.43
CA VAL A 108 4.45 14.78 -3.34
C VAL A 108 3.23 15.59 -2.94
N ARG A 109 2.59 16.25 -3.90
CA ARG A 109 1.32 17.00 -3.71
C ARG A 109 1.35 17.97 -2.52
N GLY A 110 2.52 18.58 -2.27
CA GLY A 110 2.72 19.52 -1.18
C GLY A 110 3.07 18.89 0.17
N ALA A 111 3.16 17.58 0.27
CA ALA A 111 3.62 16.94 1.50
C ALA A 111 5.07 17.34 1.81
N ASN A 112 5.34 17.69 3.05
CA ASN A 112 6.65 18.12 3.52
C ASN A 112 6.90 17.59 4.93
N TRP A 113 7.63 16.48 5.00
CA TRP A 113 7.88 15.79 6.24
C TRP A 113 9.29 16.03 6.78
N THR A 114 9.37 16.27 8.07
CA THR A 114 10.60 16.16 8.86
C THR A 114 10.56 14.91 9.74
N THR A 115 11.71 14.45 10.19
CA THR A 115 11.78 13.32 11.14
C THR A 115 11.05 13.61 12.45
N GLY A 116 11.02 14.89 12.88
CA GLY A 116 10.28 15.33 14.06
C GLY A 116 8.77 15.21 13.90
N GLU A 117 8.24 15.56 12.72
CA GLU A 117 6.82 15.44 12.40
C GLU A 117 6.39 13.98 12.28
N VAL A 118 7.20 13.14 11.61
CA VAL A 118 6.96 11.70 11.55
C VAL A 118 6.88 11.08 12.95
N ARG A 119 7.83 11.42 13.85
CA ARG A 119 7.79 10.93 15.25
C ARG A 119 6.56 11.42 16.00
N ARG A 120 6.21 12.69 15.88
CA ARG A 120 5.00 13.22 16.54
C ARG A 120 3.73 12.56 16.03
N PHE A 121 3.59 12.42 14.71
CA PHE A 121 2.41 11.82 14.08
C PHE A 121 2.24 10.36 14.51
N LEU A 122 3.24 9.53 14.25
CA LEU A 122 3.17 8.09 14.53
C LEU A 122 3.23 7.79 16.03
N GLY A 123 3.94 8.59 16.83
CA GLY A 123 3.98 8.50 18.28
C GLY A 123 2.61 8.74 18.89
N SER A 124 1.90 9.81 18.50
CA SER A 124 0.54 10.09 18.97
C SER A 124 -0.47 9.02 18.54
N LEU A 125 -0.33 8.49 17.33
CA LEU A 125 -1.16 7.35 16.90
C LEU A 125 -0.88 6.10 17.74
N ARG A 126 0.39 5.77 18.02
CA ARG A 126 0.76 4.60 18.84
C ARG A 126 0.29 4.75 20.29
N GLU A 127 0.38 5.94 20.88
CA GLU A 127 -0.16 6.20 22.20
C GLU A 127 -1.68 6.00 22.27
N SER A 128 -2.39 6.45 21.23
CA SER A 128 -3.86 6.33 21.17
C SER A 128 -4.33 4.92 20.77
N LEU A 129 -3.50 4.16 20.10
CA LEU A 129 -3.82 2.83 19.53
C LEU A 129 -2.72 1.83 19.91
N PRO A 130 -2.51 1.53 21.21
CA PRO A 130 -1.38 0.72 21.66
C PRO A 130 -1.36 -0.69 21.10
N ASP A 131 -2.53 -1.29 20.90
CA ASP A 131 -2.69 -2.68 20.42
C ASP A 131 -2.93 -2.78 18.90
N ALA A 132 -2.95 -1.63 18.20
CA ALA A 132 -3.17 -1.60 16.75
C ALA A 132 -1.97 -2.15 15.98
N GLN A 133 -2.22 -2.78 14.84
CA GLN A 133 -1.21 -2.87 13.79
C GLN A 133 -1.17 -1.53 13.06
N ILE A 134 -0.02 -0.86 13.12
CA ILE A 134 0.24 0.42 12.44
C ILE A 134 1.32 0.17 11.39
N GLY A 135 1.00 0.51 10.14
CA GLY A 135 1.94 0.48 9.03
C GLY A 135 2.21 1.85 8.42
N VAL A 136 3.29 1.95 7.66
CA VAL A 136 3.57 3.12 6.81
C VAL A 136 3.75 2.67 5.37
N SER A 137 2.93 3.22 4.48
CA SER A 137 3.09 3.16 3.04
C SER A 137 3.96 4.32 2.58
N SER A 138 4.90 4.07 1.67
CA SER A 138 5.76 5.09 1.08
C SER A 138 6.41 4.58 -0.21
N PHE A 139 7.24 5.40 -0.85
CA PHE A 139 7.88 5.05 -2.14
C PHE A 139 8.59 3.69 -2.12
N GLY A 140 8.43 2.93 -3.20
CA GLY A 140 9.11 1.65 -3.39
C GLY A 140 10.62 1.77 -3.37
N PHE A 141 11.18 2.69 -4.14
CA PHE A 141 12.59 3.04 -4.03
C PHE A 141 12.76 4.14 -2.97
N ILE A 142 13.17 3.75 -1.75
CA ILE A 142 13.20 4.62 -0.56
C ILE A 142 14.02 5.92 -0.76
N HIS A 143 14.97 5.93 -1.68
CA HIS A 143 15.79 7.11 -1.99
C HIS A 143 15.13 8.14 -2.92
N TRP A 144 13.87 7.92 -3.33
CA TRP A 144 13.05 8.97 -3.94
C TRP A 144 12.74 10.11 -2.97
N HIS A 145 12.82 9.83 -1.67
CA HIS A 145 12.73 10.80 -0.59
C HIS A 145 13.81 10.56 0.47
N LYS A 146 13.67 11.13 1.64
CA LYS A 146 14.65 11.05 2.74
C LYS A 146 14.51 9.73 3.52
N PRO A 147 15.41 8.75 3.39
CA PRO A 147 15.31 7.46 4.12
C PRO A 147 15.23 7.61 5.64
N GLU A 148 15.75 8.72 6.19
CA GLU A 148 15.69 9.03 7.62
C GLU A 148 14.26 9.21 8.14
N LEU A 149 13.29 9.57 7.29
CA LEU A 149 11.87 9.62 7.68
C LEU A 149 11.37 8.22 8.05
N MET A 150 11.71 7.22 7.27
CA MET A 150 11.31 5.84 7.52
C MET A 150 12.06 5.23 8.71
N ARG A 151 13.33 5.63 8.94
CA ARG A 151 14.04 5.26 10.17
C ARG A 151 13.37 5.86 11.41
N ALA A 152 12.90 7.11 11.33
CA ALA A 152 12.14 7.72 12.41
C ALA A 152 10.77 7.05 12.63
N ALA A 153 10.10 6.62 11.57
CA ALA A 153 8.84 5.89 11.64
C ALA A 153 8.98 4.51 12.30
N ALA A 154 10.12 3.83 12.11
CA ALA A 154 10.34 2.46 12.56
C ALA A 154 10.18 2.26 14.08
N GLU A 155 10.29 3.32 14.88
CA GLU A 155 10.09 3.28 16.33
C GLU A 155 8.63 2.98 16.72
N PHE A 156 7.66 3.34 15.86
CA PHE A 156 6.23 3.38 16.19
C PHE A 156 5.38 2.41 15.38
N VAL A 157 5.92 1.85 14.28
CA VAL A 157 5.16 1.00 13.36
C VAL A 157 5.52 -0.47 13.48
N ASP A 158 4.61 -1.32 13.02
CA ASP A 158 4.79 -2.78 13.02
C ASP A 158 5.37 -3.27 11.69
N PHE A 159 5.06 -2.59 10.58
CA PHE A 159 5.52 -2.93 9.24
C PHE A 159 5.63 -1.70 8.34
N PHE A 160 6.34 -1.85 7.21
CA PHE A 160 6.32 -0.89 6.11
C PHE A 160 5.70 -1.47 4.86
N ALA A 161 5.08 -0.60 4.05
CA ALA A 161 4.43 -0.96 2.80
C ALA A 161 5.05 -0.20 1.60
N PRO A 162 6.24 -0.61 1.12
CA PRO A 162 6.85 0.00 -0.05
C PRO A 162 5.96 -0.10 -1.29
N GLN A 163 5.73 1.02 -1.97
CA GLN A 163 4.96 1.11 -3.22
C GLN A 163 5.86 0.71 -4.41
N VAL A 164 6.00 -0.58 -4.66
CA VAL A 164 6.92 -1.13 -5.65
C VAL A 164 6.33 -1.04 -7.07
N TYR A 165 6.05 0.16 -7.54
CA TYR A 165 5.46 0.43 -8.86
C TYR A 165 6.53 0.40 -9.94
N TRP A 166 6.58 -0.66 -10.71
CA TRP A 166 7.63 -0.98 -11.68
C TRP A 166 7.57 -0.23 -13.01
N PHE A 167 6.76 0.79 -13.14
CA PHE A 167 6.83 1.70 -14.29
C PHE A 167 7.81 2.87 -14.07
N TRP A 168 8.19 3.13 -12.82
CA TRP A 168 9.14 4.18 -12.47
C TRP A 168 10.45 3.59 -12.00
N TYR A 169 11.48 3.70 -12.84
CA TYR A 169 12.82 3.22 -12.49
C TYR A 169 13.72 4.39 -12.09
N PRO A 170 14.54 4.23 -11.06
CA PRO A 170 15.54 5.23 -10.71
C PRO A 170 16.58 5.36 -11.84
N THR A 171 17.04 6.57 -12.09
CA THR A 171 18.13 6.83 -13.04
C THR A 171 19.46 6.30 -12.49
N ALA A 172 20.44 6.06 -13.37
CA ALA A 172 21.78 5.64 -12.95
C ALA A 172 22.39 6.57 -11.90
N LYS A 173 22.17 7.90 -12.01
CA LYS A 173 22.62 8.89 -11.02
C LYS A 173 21.99 8.68 -9.65
N ILE A 174 20.70 8.33 -9.59
CA ILE A 174 19.99 8.10 -8.33
C ILE A 174 20.44 6.78 -7.71
N LEU A 175 20.69 5.75 -8.51
CA LEU A 175 21.22 4.46 -8.06
C LEU A 175 22.63 4.62 -7.47
N ASP A 176 23.51 5.34 -8.17
CA ASP A 176 24.86 5.63 -7.71
C ASP A 176 24.85 6.40 -6.38
N ALA A 177 24.01 7.44 -6.27
CA ALA A 177 23.82 8.17 -5.02
C ALA A 177 23.28 7.30 -3.86
N ALA A 178 22.56 6.23 -4.16
CA ALA A 178 22.06 5.25 -3.21
C ALA A 178 23.06 4.11 -2.93
N GLY A 179 24.24 4.12 -3.56
CA GLY A 179 25.24 3.06 -3.45
C GLY A 179 24.78 1.74 -4.03
N VAL A 180 24.00 1.78 -5.14
CA VAL A 180 23.46 0.61 -5.81
C VAL A 180 24.12 0.47 -7.17
N ASP A 181 24.72 -0.70 -7.45
CA ASP A 181 25.22 -1.03 -8.78
C ASP A 181 24.02 -1.43 -9.68
N PRO A 182 23.77 -0.69 -10.78
CA PRO A 182 22.72 -1.06 -11.73
C PRO A 182 22.90 -2.45 -12.36
N GLY A 183 24.13 -2.97 -12.41
CA GLY A 183 24.44 -4.30 -12.93
C GLY A 183 23.83 -5.45 -12.14
N ASP A 184 23.55 -5.22 -10.84
CA ASP A 184 22.94 -6.21 -9.97
C ASP A 184 21.42 -6.40 -10.22
N TYR A 185 20.80 -5.43 -10.91
CA TYR A 185 19.34 -5.39 -11.12
C TYR A 185 18.98 -5.07 -12.56
N PRO A 186 18.49 -6.05 -13.36
CA PRO A 186 17.93 -5.78 -14.68
C PRO A 186 16.62 -4.98 -14.55
N LEU A 187 16.73 -3.66 -14.55
CA LEU A 187 15.70 -2.72 -14.13
C LEU A 187 14.38 -2.79 -14.89
N HIS A 188 14.38 -3.23 -16.14
CA HIS A 188 13.14 -3.33 -16.92
C HIS A 188 12.27 -4.55 -16.58
N HIS A 189 12.72 -5.38 -15.64
CA HIS A 189 11.99 -6.52 -15.12
C HIS A 189 11.29 -6.17 -13.81
N PRO A 190 9.96 -6.32 -13.69
CA PRO A 190 9.22 -6.01 -12.47
C PRO A 190 9.79 -6.73 -11.22
N ALA A 191 10.09 -8.02 -11.33
CA ALA A 191 10.63 -8.78 -10.20
C ALA A 191 12.02 -8.26 -9.73
N SER A 192 12.89 -7.85 -10.65
CA SER A 192 14.19 -7.25 -10.31
C SER A 192 14.04 -5.88 -9.67
N TYR A 193 13.12 -5.06 -10.15
CA TYR A 193 12.82 -3.77 -9.53
C TYR A 193 12.27 -3.93 -8.10
N VAL A 194 11.35 -4.87 -7.91
CA VAL A 194 10.82 -5.17 -6.56
C VAL A 194 11.94 -5.64 -5.63
N ARG A 195 12.84 -6.50 -6.11
CA ARG A 195 14.01 -6.93 -5.35
C ARG A 195 14.90 -5.73 -4.98
N LEU A 196 15.20 -4.85 -5.92
CA LEU A 196 15.94 -3.61 -5.64
C LEU A 196 15.28 -2.80 -4.52
N CYS A 197 13.96 -2.58 -4.61
CA CYS A 197 13.21 -1.86 -3.58
C CYS A 197 13.35 -2.55 -2.21
N MET A 198 13.18 -3.86 -2.14
CA MET A 198 13.32 -4.62 -0.90
C MET A 198 14.72 -4.47 -0.29
N ASP A 199 15.77 -4.58 -1.11
CA ASP A 199 17.16 -4.51 -0.65
C ASP A 199 17.51 -3.12 -0.09
N VAL A 200 17.06 -2.03 -0.73
CA VAL A 200 17.31 -0.67 -0.21
C VAL A 200 16.47 -0.39 1.05
N TRP A 201 15.25 -0.92 1.15
CA TRP A 201 14.43 -0.81 2.35
C TRP A 201 15.05 -1.56 3.53
N ARG A 202 15.54 -2.77 3.34
CA ARG A 202 16.20 -3.57 4.38
C ARG A 202 17.48 -2.96 4.91
N ARG A 203 18.21 -2.20 4.07
CA ARG A 203 19.37 -1.40 4.51
C ARG A 203 18.94 -0.23 5.40
N ALA A 204 17.74 0.28 5.23
CA ALA A 204 17.24 1.45 5.95
C ALA A 204 16.53 1.10 7.25
N VAL A 205 15.74 0.01 7.27
CA VAL A 205 14.88 -0.39 8.40
C VAL A 205 14.89 -1.90 8.59
N SER A 206 14.65 -2.34 9.85
CA SER A 206 14.60 -3.76 10.23
C SER A 206 13.17 -4.31 10.40
N LYS A 207 12.16 -3.50 10.12
CA LYS A 207 10.74 -3.92 10.25
C LYS A 207 10.31 -4.77 9.06
N PRO A 208 9.29 -5.63 9.26
CA PRO A 208 8.69 -6.39 8.19
C PRO A 208 8.21 -5.54 7.01
N LEU A 209 8.23 -6.12 5.81
CA LEU A 209 7.73 -5.48 4.60
C LEU A 209 6.44 -6.16 4.13
N VAL A 210 5.41 -5.37 3.87
CA VAL A 210 4.17 -5.74 3.18
C VAL A 210 4.14 -4.94 1.88
N LEU A 211 4.59 -5.51 0.78
CA LEU A 211 4.79 -4.77 -0.47
C LEU A 211 3.46 -4.21 -1.01
N THR A 212 3.52 -3.09 -1.73
CA THR A 212 2.39 -2.58 -2.51
C THR A 212 2.71 -2.69 -4.00
N GLY A 213 2.17 -3.72 -4.64
CA GLY A 213 2.38 -4.00 -6.06
C GLY A 213 1.50 -3.13 -6.95
N GLN A 214 1.96 -2.93 -8.17
CA GLN A 214 1.24 -2.16 -9.18
C GLN A 214 0.14 -3.00 -9.83
N ALA A 215 -1.12 -2.65 -9.58
CA ALA A 215 -2.30 -3.24 -10.22
C ALA A 215 -3.11 -2.19 -10.98
N TYR A 216 -2.44 -1.29 -11.66
CA TYR A 216 -2.99 -0.27 -12.55
C TYR A 216 -2.01 -0.01 -13.68
N TRP A 217 -2.47 0.59 -14.77
CA TRP A 217 -1.59 0.80 -15.92
C TRP A 217 -0.94 2.18 -15.98
N GLY A 218 -1.21 3.04 -15.02
CA GLY A 218 -0.43 4.23 -14.75
C GLY A 218 -0.78 5.44 -15.61
N GLU A 219 0.01 6.48 -15.45
CA GLU A 219 -0.14 7.79 -16.10
C GLU A 219 0.84 7.99 -17.26
N ASP A 220 1.74 7.05 -17.50
CA ASP A 220 2.69 7.11 -18.61
C ASP A 220 1.94 6.87 -19.93
N PRO A 221 1.95 7.83 -20.88
CA PRO A 221 1.27 7.72 -22.17
C PRO A 221 1.78 6.55 -23.02
N ASP A 222 3.01 6.11 -22.82
CA ASP A 222 3.61 4.98 -23.55
C ASP A 222 3.31 3.63 -22.88
N TYR A 223 2.66 3.63 -21.72
CA TYR A 223 2.37 2.44 -20.94
C TYR A 223 0.91 1.99 -21.16
N THR A 224 0.71 1.13 -22.13
CA THR A 224 -0.62 0.62 -22.48
C THR A 224 -1.14 -0.37 -21.45
N GLN A 225 -2.46 -0.60 -21.40
CA GLN A 225 -3.07 -1.64 -20.58
C GLN A 225 -2.44 -3.02 -20.83
N GLY A 226 -2.22 -3.39 -22.10
CA GLY A 226 -1.61 -4.68 -22.44
C GLY A 226 -0.17 -4.82 -21.93
N THR A 227 0.61 -3.73 -21.96
CA THR A 227 1.95 -3.69 -21.36
C THR A 227 1.87 -3.87 -19.85
N ALA A 228 0.93 -3.20 -19.18
CA ALA A 228 0.75 -3.29 -17.75
C ALA A 228 0.30 -4.70 -17.30
N ASP A 229 -0.63 -5.32 -18.04
CA ASP A 229 -1.07 -6.70 -17.82
C ASP A 229 0.09 -7.69 -17.95
N ALA A 230 0.89 -7.55 -19.00
CA ALA A 230 2.06 -8.42 -19.25
C ALA A 230 3.13 -8.27 -18.17
N LYS A 231 3.39 -7.04 -17.70
CA LYS A 231 4.36 -6.80 -16.62
C LYS A 231 3.90 -7.36 -15.29
N LEU A 232 2.61 -7.24 -14.94
CA LEU A 232 2.06 -7.84 -13.73
C LEU A 232 2.17 -9.38 -13.81
N ALA A 233 1.78 -9.98 -14.92
CA ALA A 233 1.93 -11.43 -15.13
C ALA A 233 3.39 -11.87 -15.04
N SER A 234 4.32 -11.09 -15.60
CA SER A 234 5.77 -11.33 -15.50
C SER A 234 6.27 -11.24 -14.04
N PHE A 235 5.80 -10.25 -13.28
CA PHE A 235 6.11 -10.16 -11.86
C PHE A 235 5.67 -11.41 -11.09
N LEU A 236 4.42 -11.80 -11.25
CA LEU A 236 3.86 -12.98 -10.57
C LEU A 236 4.59 -14.29 -10.91
N ALA A 237 5.04 -14.43 -12.17
CA ALA A 237 5.74 -15.61 -12.63
C ALA A 237 7.21 -15.69 -12.18
N ASN A 238 7.88 -14.55 -12.01
CA ASN A 238 9.33 -14.48 -11.82
C ASN A 238 9.78 -14.00 -10.43
N PHE A 239 8.87 -13.50 -9.60
CA PHE A 239 9.23 -13.08 -8.25
C PHE A 239 9.42 -14.29 -7.34
N ALA A 240 10.64 -14.47 -6.85
CA ALA A 240 11.04 -15.65 -6.07
C ALA A 240 11.14 -15.40 -4.55
N HIS A 241 11.00 -14.15 -4.10
CA HIS A 241 11.30 -13.75 -2.72
C HIS A 241 10.05 -13.63 -1.83
N TRP A 242 9.02 -14.45 -2.09
CA TRP A 242 7.74 -14.40 -1.37
C TRP A 242 7.88 -14.61 0.14
N GLY A 243 8.72 -15.57 0.57
CA GLY A 243 8.98 -15.85 1.99
C GLY A 243 9.83 -14.80 2.70
N GLU A 244 10.27 -13.77 1.99
CA GLU A 244 11.04 -12.67 2.56
C GLU A 244 10.18 -11.45 2.92
N VAL A 245 8.88 -11.49 2.65
CA VAL A 245 7.93 -10.41 2.94
C VAL A 245 6.73 -10.94 3.69
N GLN A 246 6.13 -10.13 4.55
CA GLN A 246 4.92 -10.50 5.30
C GLN A 246 3.64 -10.42 4.46
N GLY A 247 3.71 -9.84 3.27
CA GLY A 247 2.53 -9.72 2.43
C GLY A 247 2.75 -8.90 1.18
N LEU A 248 1.69 -8.87 0.38
CA LEU A 248 1.58 -8.08 -0.83
C LEU A 248 0.18 -7.49 -0.93
N ASN A 249 0.11 -6.18 -1.00
CA ASN A 249 -1.07 -5.44 -1.39
C ASN A 249 -1.01 -5.04 -2.86
N TRP A 250 -2.17 -4.76 -3.42
CA TRP A 250 -2.29 -4.22 -4.77
C TRP A 250 -2.79 -2.78 -4.72
N TRP A 251 -2.13 -1.89 -5.41
CA TRP A 251 -2.65 -0.57 -5.73
C TRP A 251 -3.25 -0.61 -7.14
N HIS A 252 -4.56 -0.48 -7.26
CA HIS A 252 -5.58 -0.74 -6.26
C HIS A 252 -6.79 -1.43 -6.93
N MET A 253 -7.54 -2.16 -6.16
CA MET A 253 -8.77 -2.79 -6.62
C MET A 253 -9.91 -1.78 -6.58
N GLY A 254 -10.36 -1.34 -7.74
CA GLY A 254 -11.33 -0.25 -7.87
C GLY A 254 -10.83 0.80 -8.86
N GLY A 255 -11.38 2.02 -8.78
CA GLY A 255 -10.96 3.13 -9.63
C GLY A 255 -11.57 3.14 -11.03
N LYS A 256 -11.11 4.10 -11.84
CA LYS A 256 -11.58 4.33 -13.21
C LYS A 256 -10.42 4.59 -14.16
N GLY A 257 -10.58 4.24 -15.42
CA GLY A 257 -9.59 4.51 -16.47
C GLY A 257 -8.23 3.92 -16.16
N GLN A 258 -7.17 4.68 -16.36
CA GLN A 258 -5.78 4.26 -16.18
C GLN A 258 -5.41 3.92 -14.73
N ALA A 259 -6.14 4.49 -13.75
CA ALA A 259 -5.96 4.17 -12.33
C ALA A 259 -6.68 2.87 -11.90
N ALA A 260 -7.35 2.18 -12.81
CA ALA A 260 -8.11 0.98 -12.49
C ALA A 260 -7.31 -0.29 -12.76
N MET A 261 -7.48 -1.29 -11.91
CA MET A 261 -7.06 -2.65 -12.20
C MET A 261 -7.80 -3.15 -13.46
N SER A 262 -7.07 -3.60 -14.47
CA SER A 262 -7.68 -4.19 -15.68
C SER A 262 -8.26 -5.57 -15.38
N PHE A 263 -9.09 -6.08 -16.31
CA PHE A 263 -9.58 -7.46 -16.20
C PHE A 263 -8.42 -8.47 -16.33
N GLY A 264 -7.42 -8.21 -17.18
CA GLY A 264 -6.23 -9.05 -17.31
C GLY A 264 -5.44 -9.15 -16.01
N MET A 265 -5.19 -8.01 -15.34
CA MET A 265 -4.54 -7.97 -14.03
C MET A 265 -5.34 -8.75 -12.97
N TYR A 266 -6.65 -8.55 -12.93
CA TYR A 266 -7.53 -9.27 -12.01
C TYR A 266 -7.40 -10.79 -12.19
N GLN A 267 -7.47 -11.28 -13.43
CA GLN A 267 -7.33 -12.71 -13.74
C GLN A 267 -5.94 -13.25 -13.39
N ALA A 268 -4.88 -12.49 -13.62
CA ALA A 268 -3.52 -12.88 -13.27
C ALA A 268 -3.36 -13.00 -11.75
N ILE A 269 -3.85 -12.03 -10.98
CA ILE A 269 -3.80 -12.04 -9.51
C ILE A 269 -4.61 -13.23 -8.96
N LYS A 270 -5.84 -13.43 -9.46
CA LYS A 270 -6.71 -14.56 -9.09
C LYS A 270 -6.02 -15.90 -9.33
N SER A 271 -5.35 -16.04 -10.46
CA SER A 271 -4.69 -17.30 -10.85
C SER A 271 -3.41 -17.57 -10.05
N ALA A 272 -2.78 -16.55 -9.49
CA ALA A 272 -1.49 -16.67 -8.79
C ALA A 272 -1.58 -17.40 -7.44
N ARG A 273 -2.75 -17.41 -6.81
CA ARG A 273 -3.00 -18.08 -5.50
C ARG A 273 -1.92 -17.76 -4.49
N LEU A 274 -1.88 -16.50 -4.04
CA LEU A 274 -0.78 -15.98 -3.22
C LEU A 274 -0.85 -16.35 -1.73
N ASN A 275 -2.00 -16.81 -1.24
CA ASN A 275 -2.14 -17.30 0.13
C ASN A 275 -1.15 -18.43 0.44
N GLY A 276 -0.50 -18.35 1.60
CA GLY A 276 0.50 -19.32 2.00
C GLY A 276 1.89 -19.15 1.37
N LYS A 277 2.10 -18.07 0.60
CA LYS A 277 3.42 -17.73 0.07
C LYS A 277 4.21 -16.78 0.97
N PHE A 278 3.54 -16.16 1.92
CA PHE A 278 4.15 -15.22 2.85
C PHE A 278 4.42 -15.94 4.17
N ASP A 279 5.66 -15.95 4.62
CA ASP A 279 6.02 -16.45 5.94
C ASP A 279 5.52 -15.43 6.97
N GLY A 280 4.60 -15.91 7.84
CA GLY A 280 4.06 -15.15 8.95
C GLY A 280 5.07 -15.04 10.10
#